data_fd004a88cdfb35925d3a0231854589b6
#
_entry.id   fd004a88cdfb35925d3a0231854589b6
#
_cell.length_a   1.000
_cell.length_b   1.000
_cell.length_c   1.000
_cell.angle_alpha   90.00
_cell.angle_beta   90.00
_cell.angle_gamma   90.00
#
_symmetry.space_group_name_H-M   'P 1'
#
loop_
_entity.id
_entity.type
_entity.pdbx_description
1 polymer ?
#
loop_
_entity_poly.entity_id
_entity_poly.type
_entity_poly.pdbx_seq_one_letter_code
_entity_poly.pdbx_strand_id
1 'polypeptide(L)'
;MLGSSLQQIGIQYTTAGKAGFITALYILIVPILGLAVGKKAGIKVWIGVVLAVIGMYFLCMTSGLSIAKGDFYILLGSVAFSFHILVIDHFSPKADGVKMSCIQFFVCGILCMIPTILFEHPEIYSILQAWKPIAYAGIMSCGVGYTLQIVAQKNTDPTVASLLLSLESVFSVLAGWVILGETLSPRELFGCALVFAAVILAQLPERRPNLSCRDLQREESRPHHSTL
;
A
#
# COMPACT_ATOMS: atom_id res chain seq x y z
N MET A 1 7.83 8.84 5.57
CA MET A 1 7.88 9.58 6.84
C MET A 1 6.49 9.97 7.34
N LEU A 2 5.79 10.95 6.77
CA LEU A 2 4.50 11.44 7.30
C LEU A 2 3.48 10.33 7.56
N GLY A 3 3.25 9.43 6.60
CA GLY A 3 2.32 8.31 6.75
C GLY A 3 2.67 7.38 7.91
N SER A 4 3.94 6.99 8.02
CA SER A 4 4.41 6.10 9.09
C SER A 4 4.34 6.76 10.47
N SER A 5 4.67 8.06 10.58
CA SER A 5 4.57 8.79 11.85
C SER A 5 3.11 8.94 12.29
N LEU A 6 2.20 9.27 11.38
CA LEU A 6 0.77 9.35 11.66
C LEU A 6 0.18 7.99 12.07
N GLN A 7 0.59 6.91 11.41
CA GLN A 7 0.20 5.55 11.76
C GLN A 7 0.71 5.18 13.15
N GLN A 8 1.98 5.49 13.47
CA GLN A 8 2.58 5.17 14.77
C GLN A 8 1.92 5.93 15.92
N ILE A 9 1.56 7.19 15.69
CA ILE A 9 0.77 7.97 16.68
C ILE A 9 -0.62 7.38 16.82
N GLY A 10 -1.29 7.06 15.71
CA GLY A 10 -2.65 6.57 15.72
C GLY A 10 -2.80 5.20 16.38
N ILE A 11 -1.85 4.28 16.21
CA ILE A 11 -1.91 2.93 16.77
C ILE A 11 -1.87 2.91 18.31
N GLN A 12 -1.38 3.98 18.95
CA GLN A 12 -1.40 4.11 20.39
C GLN A 12 -2.82 4.28 20.97
N TYR A 13 -3.78 4.70 20.14
CA TYR A 13 -5.16 5.01 20.53
C TYR A 13 -6.21 4.08 19.92
N THR A 14 -5.78 3.04 19.19
CA THR A 14 -6.69 2.08 18.54
C THR A 14 -6.09 0.68 18.53
N THR A 15 -6.85 -0.32 18.09
CA THR A 15 -6.36 -1.70 18.01
C THR A 15 -5.54 -1.91 16.72
N ALA A 16 -4.57 -2.85 16.75
CA ALA A 16 -3.74 -3.17 15.59
C ALA A 16 -4.57 -3.60 14.37
N GLY A 17 -5.61 -4.43 14.57
CA GLY A 17 -6.50 -4.85 13.48
C GLY A 17 -7.25 -3.67 12.85
N LYS A 18 -7.79 -2.76 13.68
CA LYS A 18 -8.48 -1.57 13.19
C LYS A 18 -7.51 -0.60 12.48
N ALA A 19 -6.31 -0.43 13.03
CA ALA A 19 -5.26 0.34 12.40
C ALA A 19 -4.90 -0.23 11.01
N GLY A 20 -4.74 -1.55 10.91
CA GLY A 20 -4.48 -2.24 9.64
C GLY A 20 -5.60 -2.01 8.61
N PHE A 21 -6.87 -2.13 9.02
CA PHE A 21 -8.00 -1.86 8.13
C PHE A 21 -8.03 -0.42 7.61
N ILE A 22 -7.88 0.57 8.51
CA ILE A 22 -7.92 1.99 8.13
C ILE A 22 -6.71 2.35 7.25
N THR A 23 -5.54 1.81 7.55
CA THR A 23 -4.35 1.98 6.68
C THR A 23 -4.63 1.41 5.29
N ALA A 24 -5.21 0.22 5.20
CA ALA A 24 -5.50 -0.45 3.93
C ALA A 24 -6.54 0.30 3.06
N LEU A 25 -7.22 1.33 3.59
CA LEU A 25 -8.10 2.20 2.77
C LEU A 25 -7.33 2.93 1.66
N TYR A 26 -5.98 2.94 1.69
CA TYR A 26 -5.19 3.40 0.53
C TYR A 26 -5.54 2.64 -0.75
N ILE A 27 -6.03 1.40 -0.66
CA ILE A 27 -6.52 0.61 -1.80
C ILE A 27 -7.65 1.34 -2.56
N LEU A 28 -8.50 2.06 -1.82
CA LEU A 28 -9.59 2.86 -2.39
C LEU A 28 -9.10 4.25 -2.81
N ILE A 29 -8.23 4.86 -2.00
CA ILE A 29 -7.76 6.24 -2.20
C ILE A 29 -6.82 6.33 -3.43
N VAL A 30 -5.93 5.35 -3.63
CA VAL A 30 -4.98 5.34 -4.76
C VAL A 30 -5.68 5.42 -6.11
N PRO A 31 -6.67 4.57 -6.46
CA PRO A 31 -7.36 4.69 -7.74
C PRO A 31 -8.15 6.00 -7.88
N ILE A 32 -8.75 6.51 -6.80
CA ILE A 32 -9.48 7.79 -6.81
C ILE A 32 -8.51 8.94 -7.14
N LEU A 33 -7.38 9.02 -6.46
CA LEU A 33 -6.33 10.00 -6.75
C LEU A 33 -5.70 9.77 -8.13
N GLY A 34 -5.54 8.51 -8.54
CA GLY A 34 -5.05 8.12 -9.86
C GLY A 34 -5.93 8.67 -11.00
N LEU A 35 -7.25 8.63 -10.83
CA LEU A 35 -8.20 9.24 -11.78
C LEU A 35 -7.95 10.76 -11.92
N ALA A 36 -7.67 11.46 -10.82
CA ALA A 36 -7.37 12.90 -10.85
C ALA A 36 -6.07 13.23 -11.62
N VAL A 37 -5.14 12.28 -11.67
CA VAL A 37 -3.87 12.38 -12.43
C VAL A 37 -4.01 11.81 -13.86
N GLY A 38 -5.24 11.46 -14.28
CA GLY A 38 -5.52 10.97 -15.63
C GLY A 38 -5.26 9.47 -15.85
N LYS A 39 -4.96 8.71 -14.80
CA LYS A 39 -4.85 7.24 -14.88
C LYS A 39 -6.24 6.61 -14.87
N LYS A 40 -6.45 5.64 -15.75
CA LYS A 40 -7.72 4.93 -15.86
C LYS A 40 -7.51 3.49 -15.37
N ALA A 41 -8.20 3.11 -14.31
CA ALA A 41 -8.27 1.72 -13.86
C ALA A 41 -9.47 1.03 -14.55
N GLY A 42 -9.28 -0.19 -15.03
CA GLY A 42 -10.33 -0.98 -15.65
C GLY A 42 -11.41 -1.42 -14.65
N ILE A 43 -12.56 -1.85 -15.18
CA ILE A 43 -13.69 -2.26 -14.33
C ILE A 43 -13.34 -3.44 -13.41
N LYS A 44 -12.50 -4.39 -13.86
CA LYS A 44 -12.05 -5.52 -13.05
C LYS A 44 -11.25 -5.07 -11.82
N VAL A 45 -10.41 -4.04 -12.00
CA VAL A 45 -9.63 -3.44 -10.92
C VAL A 45 -10.56 -2.80 -9.89
N TRP A 46 -11.61 -2.08 -10.32
CA TRP A 46 -12.60 -1.50 -9.42
C TRP A 46 -13.38 -2.56 -8.63
N ILE A 47 -13.79 -3.65 -9.30
CA ILE A 47 -14.42 -4.79 -8.61
C ILE A 47 -13.44 -5.39 -7.59
N GLY A 48 -12.16 -5.53 -7.96
CA GLY A 48 -11.10 -5.98 -7.06
C GLY A 48 -10.94 -5.05 -5.84
N VAL A 49 -10.95 -3.73 -6.04
CA VAL A 49 -10.90 -2.73 -4.95
C VAL A 49 -12.05 -2.92 -3.96
N VAL A 50 -13.29 -3.02 -4.46
CA VAL A 50 -14.46 -3.23 -3.58
C VAL A 50 -14.34 -4.55 -2.82
N LEU A 51 -13.95 -5.62 -3.51
CA LEU A 51 -13.79 -6.94 -2.91
C LEU A 51 -12.67 -6.94 -1.85
N ALA A 52 -11.55 -6.27 -2.11
CA ALA A 52 -10.46 -6.13 -1.16
C ALA A 52 -10.86 -5.35 0.09
N VAL A 53 -11.60 -4.26 -0.05
CA VAL A 53 -12.09 -3.47 1.10
C VAL A 53 -13.03 -4.32 1.98
N ILE A 54 -13.93 -5.10 1.36
CA ILE A 54 -14.80 -6.03 2.10
C ILE A 54 -13.97 -7.11 2.79
N GLY A 55 -13.01 -7.70 2.10
CA GLY A 55 -12.10 -8.71 2.66
C GLY A 55 -11.30 -8.18 3.84
N MET A 56 -10.73 -6.97 3.72
CA MET A 56 -10.00 -6.29 4.79
C MET A 56 -10.90 -5.98 6.00
N TYR A 57 -12.17 -5.63 5.77
CA TYR A 57 -13.13 -5.47 6.86
C TYR A 57 -13.31 -6.76 7.66
N PHE A 58 -13.52 -7.90 6.98
CA PHE A 58 -13.64 -9.19 7.66
C PHE A 58 -12.35 -9.63 8.36
N LEU A 59 -11.20 -9.31 7.78
CA LEU A 59 -9.89 -9.68 8.30
C LEU A 59 -9.51 -8.89 9.56
N CYS A 60 -9.72 -7.58 9.55
CA CYS A 60 -9.14 -6.69 10.55
C CYS A 60 -10.13 -6.20 11.63
N MET A 61 -11.44 -6.22 11.34
CA MET A 61 -12.45 -5.66 12.25
C MET A 61 -13.09 -6.76 13.11
N THR A 62 -12.47 -7.06 14.25
CA THR A 62 -12.98 -8.04 15.22
C THR A 62 -13.94 -7.44 16.26
N SER A 63 -13.77 -6.17 16.59
CA SER A 63 -14.65 -5.40 17.50
C SER A 63 -15.36 -4.30 16.71
N GLY A 64 -16.61 -3.98 17.12
CA GLY A 64 -17.47 -3.05 16.38
C GLY A 64 -16.85 -1.71 16.01
N LEU A 65 -17.46 -1.02 15.06
CA LEU A 65 -17.07 0.31 14.55
C LEU A 65 -17.28 1.40 15.62
N SER A 66 -16.33 1.57 16.52
CA SER A 66 -16.23 2.76 17.39
C SER A 66 -15.13 3.66 16.83
N ILE A 67 -15.43 4.95 16.61
CA ILE A 67 -14.45 5.91 16.12
C ILE A 67 -13.60 6.39 17.28
N ALA A 68 -12.31 6.09 17.27
CA ALA A 68 -11.32 6.57 18.21
C ALA A 68 -10.51 7.76 17.61
N LYS A 69 -9.91 8.58 18.47
CA LYS A 69 -9.03 9.68 18.01
C LYS A 69 -7.88 9.17 17.13
N GLY A 70 -7.35 7.97 17.42
CA GLY A 70 -6.30 7.33 16.63
C GLY A 70 -6.69 7.02 15.19
N ASP A 71 -7.97 6.70 14.97
CA ASP A 71 -8.48 6.35 13.63
C ASP A 71 -8.31 7.50 12.63
N PHE A 72 -8.48 8.74 13.10
CA PHE A 72 -8.28 9.93 12.27
C PHE A 72 -6.81 10.10 11.85
N TYR A 73 -5.85 9.88 12.78
CA TYR A 73 -4.43 9.93 12.44
C TYR A 73 -4.04 8.84 11.42
N ILE A 74 -4.59 7.64 11.59
CA ILE A 74 -4.32 6.52 10.67
C ILE A 74 -4.94 6.78 9.30
N LEU A 75 -6.13 7.37 9.24
CA LEU A 75 -6.77 7.75 7.98
C LEU A 75 -5.93 8.80 7.22
N LEU A 76 -5.43 9.83 7.91
CA LEU A 76 -4.49 10.77 7.32
C LEU A 76 -3.20 10.08 6.86
N GLY A 77 -2.72 9.10 7.62
CA GLY A 77 -1.60 8.24 7.25
C GLY A 77 -1.87 7.46 5.95
N SER A 78 -3.06 6.88 5.81
CA SER A 78 -3.50 6.17 4.61
C SER A 78 -3.52 7.09 3.37
N VAL A 79 -3.98 8.34 3.52
CA VAL A 79 -3.89 9.34 2.45
C VAL A 79 -2.44 9.63 2.09
N ALA A 80 -1.56 9.82 3.08
CA ALA A 80 -0.14 10.06 2.85
C ALA A 80 0.55 8.87 2.16
N PHE A 81 0.21 7.63 2.51
CA PHE A 81 0.68 6.43 1.81
C PHE A 81 0.18 6.36 0.37
N SER A 82 -1.06 6.76 0.12
CA SER A 82 -1.62 6.82 -1.23
C SER A 82 -0.85 7.79 -2.13
N PHE A 83 -0.53 8.98 -1.62
CA PHE A 83 0.34 9.92 -2.33
C PHE A 83 1.74 9.35 -2.55
N HIS A 84 2.31 8.67 -1.57
CA HIS A 84 3.61 8.03 -1.69
C HIS A 84 3.64 6.98 -2.81
N ILE A 85 2.62 6.13 -2.90
CA ILE A 85 2.47 5.13 -3.98
C ILE A 85 2.44 5.82 -5.36
N LEU A 86 1.67 6.91 -5.51
CA LEU A 86 1.57 7.66 -6.76
C LEU A 86 2.87 8.38 -7.12
N VAL A 87 3.59 8.92 -6.13
CA VAL A 87 4.90 9.55 -6.34
C VAL A 87 5.93 8.51 -6.80
N ILE A 88 5.97 7.34 -6.16
CA ILE A 88 6.84 6.23 -6.59
C ILE A 88 6.51 5.84 -8.03
N ASP A 89 5.23 5.66 -8.36
CA ASP A 89 4.78 5.30 -9.69
C ASP A 89 5.24 6.32 -10.76
N HIS A 90 5.21 7.61 -10.43
CA HIS A 90 5.66 8.66 -11.34
C HIS A 90 7.19 8.66 -11.56
N PHE A 91 7.97 8.39 -10.51
CA PHE A 91 9.43 8.51 -10.57
C PHE A 91 10.15 7.19 -10.84
N SER A 92 9.58 6.04 -10.47
CA SER A 92 10.23 4.73 -10.62
C SER A 92 10.61 4.37 -12.07
N PRO A 93 9.87 4.77 -13.12
CA PRO A 93 10.31 4.53 -14.49
C PRO A 93 11.52 5.38 -14.92
N LYS A 94 11.73 6.53 -14.24
CA LYS A 94 12.74 7.54 -14.59
C LYS A 94 14.04 7.40 -13.81
N ALA A 95 14.06 6.62 -12.74
CA ALA A 95 15.19 6.50 -11.84
C ALA A 95 15.49 5.03 -11.51
N ASP A 96 16.71 4.79 -11.03
CA ASP A 96 17.09 3.51 -10.47
C ASP A 96 16.36 3.32 -9.12
N GLY A 97 15.56 2.23 -9.01
CA GLY A 97 14.72 1.98 -7.83
C GLY A 97 15.53 1.82 -6.54
N VAL A 98 16.73 1.22 -6.62
CA VAL A 98 17.60 1.04 -5.45
C VAL A 98 18.17 2.39 -4.98
N LYS A 99 18.65 3.21 -5.92
CA LYS A 99 19.16 4.56 -5.59
C LYS A 99 18.04 5.44 -5.00
N MET A 100 16.84 5.38 -5.58
CA MET A 100 15.67 6.10 -5.09
C MET A 100 15.31 5.66 -3.67
N SER A 101 15.34 4.36 -3.37
CA SER A 101 15.13 3.80 -2.04
C SER A 101 16.17 4.31 -1.04
N CYS A 102 17.45 4.24 -1.37
CA CYS A 102 18.53 4.72 -0.50
C CYS A 102 18.36 6.22 -0.14
N ILE A 103 18.12 7.05 -1.14
CA ILE A 103 17.92 8.50 -0.93
C ILE A 103 16.69 8.75 -0.04
N GLN A 104 15.58 8.07 -0.35
CA GLN A 104 14.33 8.18 0.42
C GLN A 104 14.54 7.85 1.89
N PHE A 105 15.21 6.73 2.20
CA PHE A 105 15.45 6.33 3.59
C PHE A 105 16.45 7.22 4.30
N PHE A 106 17.49 7.66 3.61
CA PHE A 106 18.46 8.60 4.16
C PHE A 106 17.80 9.93 4.56
N VAL A 107 17.01 10.52 3.65
CA VAL A 107 16.25 11.75 3.92
C VAL A 107 15.22 11.52 5.03
N CYS A 108 14.50 10.38 4.99
CA CYS A 108 13.54 10.02 6.04
C CYS A 108 14.21 9.91 7.41
N GLY A 109 15.37 9.26 7.50
CA GLY A 109 16.14 9.13 8.73
C GLY A 109 16.55 10.49 9.32
N ILE A 110 17.11 11.39 8.50
CA ILE A 110 17.46 12.74 8.93
C ILE A 110 16.22 13.49 9.44
N LEU A 111 15.14 13.48 8.69
CA LEU A 111 13.89 14.17 9.07
C LEU A 111 13.25 13.58 10.33
N CYS A 112 13.39 12.28 10.61
CA CYS A 112 12.90 11.67 11.83
C CYS A 112 13.78 11.97 13.05
N MET A 113 15.09 12.17 12.85
CA MET A 113 15.98 12.54 13.95
C MET A 113 15.64 13.88 14.58
N ILE A 114 15.14 14.84 13.79
CA ILE A 114 14.79 16.18 14.28
C ILE A 114 13.73 16.11 15.39
N PRO A 115 12.52 15.55 15.18
CA PRO A 115 11.52 15.46 16.25
C PRO A 115 11.97 14.54 17.40
N THR A 116 12.73 13.49 17.13
CA THR A 116 13.25 12.61 18.19
C THR A 116 14.16 13.37 19.14
N ILE A 117 15.07 14.21 18.64
CA ILE A 117 15.97 15.00 19.48
C ILE A 117 15.21 16.13 20.21
N LEU A 118 14.19 16.73 19.58
CA LEU A 118 13.48 17.88 20.13
C LEU A 118 12.38 17.49 21.14
N PHE A 119 11.71 16.36 20.95
CA PHE A 119 10.50 16.01 21.68
C PHE A 119 10.59 14.69 22.46
N GLU A 120 11.58 13.86 22.17
CA GLU A 120 11.76 12.56 22.78
C GLU A 120 13.08 12.54 23.56
N HIS A 121 13.14 11.77 24.64
CA HIS A 121 14.35 11.49 25.40
C HIS A 121 14.68 10.00 25.28
N PRO A 122 15.23 9.55 24.12
CA PRO A 122 15.47 8.13 23.89
C PRO A 122 16.57 7.62 24.84
N GLU A 123 16.23 6.61 25.64
CA GLU A 123 17.19 5.91 26.48
C GLU A 123 17.98 4.90 25.62
N ILE A 124 19.29 5.12 25.53
CA ILE A 124 20.20 4.26 24.76
C ILE A 124 20.10 2.80 25.21
N TYR A 125 19.90 2.55 26.51
CA TYR A 125 19.77 1.21 27.06
C TYR A 125 18.53 0.49 26.48
N SER A 126 17.38 1.15 26.42
CA SER A 126 16.14 0.60 25.87
C SER A 126 16.28 0.31 24.36
N ILE A 127 16.98 1.17 23.61
CA ILE A 127 17.29 0.96 22.19
C ILE A 127 18.18 -0.29 22.02
N LEU A 128 19.22 -0.43 22.85
CA LEU A 128 20.09 -1.59 22.79
C LEU A 128 19.38 -2.90 23.17
N GLN A 129 18.44 -2.88 24.10
CA GLN A 129 17.63 -4.07 24.39
C GLN A 129 16.72 -4.46 23.21
N ALA A 130 16.21 -3.49 22.44
CA ALA A 130 15.34 -3.69 21.29
C ALA A 130 16.11 -3.82 19.96
N TRP A 131 17.42 -4.10 19.97
CA TRP A 131 18.24 -4.11 18.76
C TRP A 131 17.75 -5.12 17.69
N LYS A 132 17.25 -6.30 18.10
CA LYS A 132 16.76 -7.32 17.17
C LYS A 132 15.54 -6.84 16.36
N PRO A 133 14.43 -6.40 16.98
CA PRO A 133 13.29 -5.88 16.20
C PRO A 133 13.64 -4.62 15.41
N ILE A 134 14.53 -3.74 15.92
CA ILE A 134 15.00 -2.56 15.21
C ILE A 134 15.80 -2.96 13.96
N ALA A 135 16.73 -3.89 14.08
CA ALA A 135 17.52 -4.38 12.96
C ALA A 135 16.62 -5.08 11.91
N TYR A 136 15.67 -5.90 12.34
CA TYR A 136 14.69 -6.53 11.44
C TYR A 136 13.86 -5.49 10.69
N ALA A 137 13.29 -4.51 11.39
CA ALA A 137 12.51 -3.45 10.77
C ALA A 137 13.34 -2.60 9.80
N GLY A 138 14.57 -2.24 10.16
CA GLY A 138 15.45 -1.42 9.33
C GLY A 138 15.95 -2.18 8.08
N ILE A 139 16.42 -3.41 8.23
CA ILE A 139 17.04 -4.16 7.13
C ILE A 139 15.98 -4.88 6.30
N MET A 140 15.11 -5.68 6.92
CA MET A 140 14.19 -6.53 6.18
C MET A 140 12.95 -5.75 5.71
N SER A 141 12.30 -5.03 6.60
CA SER A 141 11.08 -4.29 6.23
C SER A 141 11.40 -3.05 5.40
N CYS A 142 12.21 -2.13 5.92
CA CYS A 142 12.56 -0.91 5.20
C CYS A 142 13.54 -1.18 4.06
N GLY A 143 14.70 -1.78 4.33
CA GLY A 143 15.75 -1.99 3.35
C GLY A 143 15.30 -2.87 2.18
N VAL A 144 14.87 -4.08 2.47
CA VAL A 144 14.49 -5.05 1.42
C VAL A 144 13.05 -4.81 0.94
N GLY A 145 12.07 -4.77 1.84
CA GLY A 145 10.65 -4.71 1.49
C GLY A 145 10.28 -3.50 0.64
N TYR A 146 10.57 -2.29 1.11
CA TYR A 146 10.28 -1.06 0.35
C TYR A 146 11.13 -0.91 -0.92
N THR A 147 12.38 -1.41 -0.93
CA THR A 147 13.19 -1.39 -2.16
C THR A 147 12.57 -2.28 -3.22
N LEU A 148 12.16 -3.49 -2.85
CA LEU A 148 11.44 -4.40 -3.76
C LEU A 148 10.12 -3.79 -4.24
N GLN A 149 9.39 -3.10 -3.34
CA GLN A 149 8.18 -2.38 -3.72
C GLN A 149 8.45 -1.36 -4.81
N ILE A 150 9.47 -0.50 -4.65
CA ILE A 150 9.82 0.54 -5.63
C ILE A 150 10.21 -0.08 -6.98
N VAL A 151 11.00 -1.15 -6.95
CA VAL A 151 11.42 -1.87 -8.17
C VAL A 151 10.22 -2.50 -8.87
N ALA A 152 9.32 -3.14 -8.13
CA ALA A 152 8.12 -3.78 -8.67
C ALA A 152 7.11 -2.77 -9.25
N GLN A 153 6.96 -1.61 -8.61
CA GLN A 153 6.04 -0.56 -9.08
C GLN A 153 6.46 0.07 -10.41
N LYS A 154 7.72 -0.08 -10.83
CA LYS A 154 8.21 0.46 -12.12
C LYS A 154 7.35 0.01 -13.32
N ASN A 155 6.83 -1.21 -13.28
CA ASN A 155 6.07 -1.82 -14.37
C ASN A 155 4.64 -2.20 -13.97
N THR A 156 4.15 -1.69 -12.84
CA THR A 156 2.84 -2.07 -12.29
C THR A 156 1.98 -0.83 -12.12
N ASP A 157 0.72 -0.89 -12.54
CA ASP A 157 -0.24 0.19 -12.30
C ASP A 157 -0.39 0.44 -10.77
N PRO A 158 -0.43 1.70 -10.31
CA PRO A 158 -0.47 2.03 -8.88
C PRO A 158 -1.69 1.45 -8.16
N THR A 159 -2.83 1.29 -8.84
CA THR A 159 -4.01 0.67 -8.25
C THR A 159 -3.79 -0.83 -8.03
N VAL A 160 -3.17 -1.52 -9.00
CA VAL A 160 -2.80 -2.93 -8.86
C VAL A 160 -1.71 -3.09 -7.79
N ALA A 161 -0.74 -2.18 -7.74
CA ALA A 161 0.28 -2.16 -6.69
C ALA A 161 -0.33 -2.02 -5.29
N SER A 162 -1.30 -1.12 -5.10
CA SER A 162 -1.99 -0.95 -3.82
C SER A 162 -2.77 -2.21 -3.40
N LEU A 163 -3.39 -2.91 -4.35
CA LEU A 163 -4.04 -4.20 -4.08
C LEU A 163 -3.03 -5.28 -3.69
N LEU A 164 -1.88 -5.36 -4.36
CA LEU A 164 -0.82 -6.31 -4.01
C LEU A 164 -0.27 -6.04 -2.61
N LEU A 165 -0.07 -4.77 -2.24
CA LEU A 165 0.39 -4.38 -0.92
C LEU A 165 -0.60 -4.79 0.18
N SER A 166 -1.90 -4.87 -0.10
CA SER A 166 -2.89 -5.32 0.88
C SER A 166 -2.73 -6.79 1.29
N LEU A 167 -2.02 -7.60 0.50
CA LEU A 167 -1.66 -8.97 0.88
C LEU A 167 -0.76 -9.02 2.11
N GLU A 168 -0.07 -7.93 2.47
CA GLU A 168 0.68 -7.80 3.72
C GLU A 168 -0.17 -8.18 4.93
N SER A 169 -1.40 -7.69 5.00
CA SER A 169 -2.32 -8.00 6.09
C SER A 169 -2.72 -9.48 6.11
N VAL A 170 -2.90 -10.09 4.94
CA VAL A 170 -3.21 -11.52 4.83
C VAL A 170 -2.02 -12.36 5.30
N PHE A 171 -0.81 -12.04 4.83
CA PHE A 171 0.40 -12.74 5.27
C PHE A 171 0.69 -12.53 6.75
N SER A 172 0.39 -11.36 7.31
CA SER A 172 0.53 -11.08 8.74
C SER A 172 -0.35 -12.00 9.58
N VAL A 173 -1.62 -12.17 9.21
CA VAL A 173 -2.56 -13.06 9.90
C VAL A 173 -2.15 -14.52 9.76
N LEU A 174 -1.74 -14.96 8.57
CA LEU A 174 -1.25 -16.32 8.36
C LEU A 174 0.04 -16.60 9.14
N ALA A 175 0.95 -15.63 9.21
CA ALA A 175 2.16 -15.75 10.01
C ALA A 175 1.86 -15.82 11.51
N GLY A 176 0.91 -15.02 12.01
CA GLY A 176 0.41 -15.09 13.39
C GLY A 176 -0.10 -16.49 13.73
N TRP A 177 -0.91 -17.07 12.84
CA TRP A 177 -1.40 -18.44 13.01
C TRP A 177 -0.28 -19.47 13.05
N VAL A 178 0.65 -19.46 12.09
CA VAL A 178 1.70 -20.49 11.96
C VAL A 178 2.83 -20.31 12.99
N ILE A 179 3.27 -19.07 13.24
CA ILE A 179 4.45 -18.76 14.05
C ILE A 179 4.09 -18.55 15.52
N LEU A 180 3.00 -17.84 15.79
CA LEU A 180 2.58 -17.49 17.14
C LEU A 180 1.54 -18.46 17.71
N GLY A 181 1.01 -19.38 16.90
CA GLY A 181 -0.03 -20.33 17.33
C GLY A 181 -1.39 -19.68 17.59
N GLU A 182 -1.64 -18.51 17.01
CA GLU A 182 -2.91 -17.82 17.11
C GLU A 182 -4.03 -18.62 16.43
N THR A 183 -5.26 -18.53 16.95
CA THR A 183 -6.40 -19.22 16.34
C THR A 183 -6.99 -18.37 15.23
N LEU A 184 -7.03 -18.88 14.02
CA LEU A 184 -7.69 -18.21 12.90
C LEU A 184 -9.20 -18.43 12.97
N SER A 185 -9.96 -17.35 13.08
CA SER A 185 -11.42 -17.42 13.03
C SER A 185 -11.91 -17.68 11.58
N PRO A 186 -13.07 -18.33 11.38
CA PRO A 186 -13.66 -18.50 10.07
C PRO A 186 -13.89 -17.17 9.33
N ARG A 187 -14.12 -16.10 10.08
CA ARG A 187 -14.29 -14.74 9.56
C ARG A 187 -13.00 -14.20 8.95
N GLU A 188 -11.86 -14.37 9.63
CA GLU A 188 -10.55 -13.94 9.14
C GLU A 188 -10.13 -14.76 7.91
N LEU A 189 -10.39 -16.07 7.92
CA LEU A 189 -10.13 -16.93 6.77
C LEU A 189 -10.96 -16.50 5.54
N PHE A 190 -12.23 -16.14 5.73
CA PHE A 190 -13.08 -15.60 4.66
C PHE A 190 -12.53 -14.26 4.15
N GLY A 191 -12.10 -13.36 5.05
CA GLY A 191 -11.44 -12.10 4.70
C GLY A 191 -10.19 -12.30 3.86
N CYS A 192 -9.32 -13.23 4.24
CA CYS A 192 -8.14 -13.62 3.47
C CYS A 192 -8.51 -14.08 2.06
N ALA A 193 -9.48 -14.98 1.94
CA ALA A 193 -9.94 -15.50 0.65
C ALA A 193 -10.46 -14.39 -0.27
N LEU A 194 -11.22 -13.42 0.27
CA LEU A 194 -11.71 -12.26 -0.49
C LEU A 194 -10.57 -11.36 -0.98
N VAL A 195 -9.57 -11.07 -0.14
CA VAL A 195 -8.42 -10.25 -0.54
C VAL A 195 -7.61 -10.95 -1.63
N PHE A 196 -7.36 -12.25 -1.50
CA PHE A 196 -6.69 -13.02 -2.57
C PHE A 196 -7.49 -13.02 -3.87
N ALA A 197 -8.80 -13.24 -3.81
CA ALA A 197 -9.66 -13.20 -4.98
C ALA A 197 -9.65 -11.81 -5.65
N ALA A 198 -9.62 -10.74 -4.87
CA ALA A 198 -9.54 -9.37 -5.35
C ALA A 198 -8.24 -9.12 -6.14
N VAL A 199 -7.10 -9.57 -5.59
CA VAL A 199 -5.79 -9.43 -6.23
C VAL A 199 -5.72 -10.23 -7.54
N ILE A 200 -6.20 -11.47 -7.53
CA ILE A 200 -6.25 -12.32 -8.74
C ILE A 200 -7.12 -11.65 -9.81
N LEU A 201 -8.31 -11.17 -9.43
CA LEU A 201 -9.24 -10.51 -10.35
C LEU A 201 -8.64 -9.26 -11.00
N ALA A 202 -7.93 -8.44 -10.21
CA ALA A 202 -7.29 -7.23 -10.70
C ALA A 202 -6.12 -7.49 -11.67
N GLN A 203 -5.50 -8.66 -11.59
CA GLN A 203 -4.40 -9.07 -12.48
C GLN A 203 -4.86 -9.77 -13.75
N LEU A 204 -6.14 -10.17 -13.85
CA LEU A 204 -6.64 -10.80 -15.06
C LEU A 204 -6.63 -9.80 -16.22
N PRO A 205 -6.03 -10.17 -17.37
CA PRO A 205 -5.96 -9.28 -18.52
C PRO A 205 -7.38 -8.85 -18.95
N GLU A 206 -7.55 -7.56 -19.18
CA GLU A 206 -8.77 -7.08 -19.83
C GLU A 206 -8.80 -7.61 -21.26
N ARG A 207 -9.88 -8.30 -21.62
CA ARG A 207 -10.14 -8.61 -23.04
C ARG A 207 -10.26 -7.27 -23.76
N ARG A 208 -9.22 -6.87 -24.50
CA ARG A 208 -9.37 -5.80 -25.48
C ARG A 208 -10.51 -6.23 -26.41
N PRO A 209 -11.53 -5.40 -26.64
CA PRO A 209 -12.49 -5.70 -27.69
C PRO A 209 -11.67 -5.95 -28.97
N ASN A 210 -11.93 -7.07 -29.62
CA ASN A 210 -11.34 -7.37 -30.92
C ASN A 210 -11.67 -6.18 -31.83
N LEU A 211 -10.69 -5.30 -32.04
CA LEU A 211 -10.80 -4.26 -33.04
C LEU A 211 -11.02 -4.99 -34.36
N SER A 212 -12.20 -4.80 -34.96
CA SER A 212 -12.51 -5.32 -36.27
C SER A 212 -11.45 -4.79 -37.26
N CYS A 213 -11.11 -5.56 -38.28
CA CYS A 213 -10.23 -5.08 -39.36
C CYS A 213 -10.65 -3.72 -39.93
N ARG A 214 -11.93 -3.36 -39.82
CA ARG A 214 -12.46 -2.03 -40.19
C ARG A 214 -11.98 -0.90 -39.29
N ASP A 215 -11.73 -1.17 -38.00
CA ASP A 215 -11.31 -0.15 -37.03
C ASP A 215 -9.81 0.14 -37.19
N LEU A 216 -9.02 -0.89 -37.51
CA LEU A 216 -7.61 -0.74 -37.85
C LEU A 216 -7.39 0.08 -39.14
N GLN A 217 -8.22 -0.13 -40.18
CA GLN A 217 -8.17 0.65 -41.41
C GLN A 217 -8.60 2.12 -41.22
N ARG A 218 -9.47 2.39 -40.22
CA ARG A 218 -9.84 3.77 -39.88
C ARG A 218 -8.75 4.51 -39.12
N GLU A 219 -7.93 3.84 -38.32
CA GLU A 219 -6.78 4.46 -37.63
C GLU A 219 -5.64 4.78 -38.61
N GLU A 220 -5.36 3.90 -39.57
CA GLU A 220 -4.37 4.15 -40.62
C GLU A 220 -4.76 5.28 -41.58
N SER A 221 -6.06 5.53 -41.76
CA SER A 221 -6.57 6.59 -42.64
C SER A 221 -6.70 7.97 -41.99
N ARG A 222 -6.32 8.13 -40.70
CA ARG A 222 -6.26 9.46 -40.08
C ARG A 222 -5.01 10.21 -40.52
N PRO A 223 -5.15 11.38 -41.15
CA PRO A 223 -3.98 12.16 -41.54
C PRO A 223 -3.20 12.58 -40.30
N HIS A 224 -1.89 12.31 -40.29
CA HIS A 224 -0.96 12.86 -39.33
C HIS A 224 -1.03 14.40 -39.40
N HIS A 225 -1.78 15.03 -38.51
CA HIS A 225 -1.60 16.46 -38.26
C HIS A 225 -0.25 16.63 -37.55
N SER A 226 0.78 16.83 -38.35
CA SER A 226 2.06 17.40 -37.93
C SER A 226 1.78 18.84 -37.50
N THR A 227 1.71 19.07 -36.21
CA THR A 227 1.87 20.43 -35.65
C THR A 227 3.33 20.84 -35.77
N LEU A 228 3.55 21.82 -36.63
CA LEU A 228 4.71 22.68 -36.67
C LEU A 228 4.87 23.47 -35.37
#